data_08a1152c957feb2105fae59738cafac5
#
_entry.id   08a1152c957feb2105fae59738cafac5
#
_cell.length_a   1.000
_cell.length_b   1.000
_cell.length_c   1.000
_cell.angle_alpha   90.00
_cell.angle_beta   90.00
_cell.angle_gamma   90.00
#
_symmetry.space_group_name_H-M   'P 1'
#
loop_
_entity.id
_entity.type
_entity.pdbx_description
1 polymer ?
#
loop_
_entity_poly.entity_id
_entity_poly.type
_entity_poly.pdbx_seq_one_letter_code
_entity_poly.pdbx_strand_id
1 'polypeptide(L)'
;NELEKFTEIKRIRYTTSHPRDMTDDLIECYSNSKKLQPFVHLPIQSGSDKVLKLMNRGHKVEKYFEIHEKLKKISSQIKFSSDFIIGHPGETEKDFNDTLNFLNEIKFINSYSFIFSPRPGTPASNLDLIDQEVAKDRLLKVQKILFQYQLEHNESFLGKKIDVLVENRMKKNQMYFGRNKYLNGVIFDGNDKLIGQTVKVKIDKVNQNNLFGKIDSNSDMKAA
;
A
#
# COMPACT_ATOMS: atom_id res chain seq x y z
N ASN A 1 -7.39 13.25 -15.99
CA ASN A 1 -8.65 13.36 -16.79
C ASN A 1 -8.47 12.85 -18.23
N GLU A 2 -7.34 13.07 -18.91
CA GLU A 2 -7.15 12.60 -20.29
C GLU A 2 -7.19 11.06 -20.40
N LEU A 3 -6.58 10.33 -19.47
CA LEU A 3 -6.57 8.86 -19.48
C LEU A 3 -7.96 8.23 -19.33
N GLU A 4 -8.93 8.94 -18.75
CA GLU A 4 -10.32 8.46 -18.65
C GLU A 4 -11.00 8.32 -20.02
N LYS A 5 -10.56 9.09 -21.02
CA LYS A 5 -11.15 9.10 -22.36
C LYS A 5 -10.83 7.84 -23.17
N PHE A 6 -9.75 7.13 -22.83
CA PHE A 6 -9.33 5.91 -23.54
C PHE A 6 -10.14 4.70 -23.06
N THR A 7 -10.99 4.15 -23.90
CA THR A 7 -11.87 3.01 -23.56
C THR A 7 -11.10 1.72 -23.25
N GLU A 8 -9.89 1.58 -23.80
CA GLU A 8 -8.98 0.45 -23.63
C GLU A 8 -8.35 0.43 -22.22
N ILE A 9 -8.18 1.59 -21.59
CA ILE A 9 -7.66 1.70 -20.23
C ILE A 9 -8.77 1.33 -19.25
N LYS A 10 -8.61 0.21 -18.54
CA LYS A 10 -9.60 -0.26 -17.55
C LYS A 10 -9.22 0.10 -16.12
N ARG A 11 -7.94 0.26 -15.82
CA ARG A 11 -7.43 0.56 -14.47
C ARG A 11 -6.31 1.59 -14.56
N ILE A 12 -6.41 2.64 -13.75
CA ILE A 12 -5.38 3.66 -13.60
C ILE A 12 -4.80 3.53 -12.20
N ARG A 13 -3.49 3.50 -12.12
CA ARG A 13 -2.73 3.58 -10.87
C ARG A 13 -1.60 4.57 -11.05
N TYR A 14 -1.28 5.25 -9.99
CA TYR A 14 -0.07 6.05 -9.93
C TYR A 14 0.57 5.88 -8.56
N THR A 15 1.86 6.13 -8.50
CA THR A 15 2.63 6.14 -7.26
C THR A 15 2.98 7.58 -6.96
N THR A 16 2.49 8.07 -5.83
CA THR A 16 2.87 9.39 -5.33
C THR A 16 4.22 9.28 -4.66
N SER A 17 5.08 10.23 -4.89
CA SER A 17 6.42 10.24 -4.30
C SER A 17 6.45 10.94 -2.94
N HIS A 18 5.51 11.88 -2.69
CA HIS A 18 5.59 12.75 -1.52
C HIS A 18 4.21 13.30 -1.08
N PRO A 19 3.91 13.37 0.26
CA PRO A 19 2.67 13.97 0.74
C PRO A 19 2.45 15.43 0.32
N ARG A 20 3.53 16.19 0.16
CA ARG A 20 3.48 17.58 -0.32
C ARG A 20 2.87 17.68 -1.73
N ASP A 21 3.12 16.68 -2.57
CA ASP A 21 2.72 16.69 -3.97
C ASP A 21 1.31 16.09 -4.18
N MET A 22 0.65 15.66 -3.09
CA MET A 22 -0.75 15.21 -3.10
C MET A 22 -1.67 16.42 -2.99
N THR A 23 -1.87 17.10 -4.10
CA THR A 23 -2.67 18.34 -4.22
C THR A 23 -4.18 18.06 -4.22
N ASP A 24 -5.00 19.09 -4.00
CA ASP A 24 -6.45 18.91 -3.91
C ASP A 24 -7.06 18.50 -5.26
N ASP A 25 -6.53 18.96 -6.38
CA ASP A 25 -6.95 18.54 -7.73
C ASP A 25 -6.64 17.06 -7.99
N LEU A 26 -5.52 16.55 -7.45
CA LEU A 26 -5.18 15.14 -7.51
C LEU A 26 -6.10 14.28 -6.61
N ILE A 27 -6.43 14.81 -5.42
CA ILE A 27 -7.40 14.17 -4.52
C ILE A 27 -8.77 14.10 -5.18
N GLU A 28 -9.20 15.16 -5.86
CA GLU A 28 -10.48 15.22 -6.55
C GLU A 28 -10.59 14.21 -7.70
N CYS A 29 -9.48 13.80 -8.30
CA CYS A 29 -9.48 12.72 -9.28
C CYS A 29 -10.07 11.41 -8.74
N TYR A 30 -9.98 11.14 -7.44
CA TYR A 30 -10.58 9.95 -6.82
C TYR A 30 -12.11 10.00 -6.74
N SER A 31 -12.73 11.19 -6.78
CA SER A 31 -14.19 11.33 -6.87
C SER A 31 -14.69 11.23 -8.30
N ASN A 32 -13.90 11.67 -9.27
CA ASN A 32 -14.33 11.84 -10.66
C ASN A 32 -13.95 10.65 -11.57
N SER A 33 -12.94 9.86 -11.20
CA SER A 33 -12.46 8.75 -12.01
C SER A 33 -13.09 7.41 -11.60
N LYS A 34 -13.62 6.67 -12.60
CA LYS A 34 -14.10 5.30 -12.44
C LYS A 34 -12.97 4.26 -12.60
N LYS A 35 -11.85 4.65 -13.20
CA LYS A 35 -10.71 3.78 -13.50
C LYS A 35 -9.60 3.85 -12.46
N LEU A 36 -9.53 4.97 -11.72
CA LEU A 36 -8.53 5.17 -10.68
C LEU A 36 -8.78 4.19 -9.52
N GLN A 37 -7.77 3.39 -9.24
CA GLN A 37 -7.91 2.34 -8.22
C GLN A 37 -7.87 2.94 -6.81
N PRO A 38 -8.68 2.44 -5.87
CA PRO A 38 -8.81 2.97 -4.52
C PRO A 38 -7.66 2.53 -3.60
N PHE A 39 -6.44 2.68 -4.07
CA PHE A 39 -5.21 2.34 -3.36
C PHE A 39 -4.18 3.44 -3.56
N VAL A 40 -3.80 4.10 -2.49
CA VAL A 40 -2.89 5.25 -2.48
C VAL A 40 -1.59 4.84 -1.83
N HIS A 41 -0.50 4.80 -2.61
CA HIS A 41 0.84 4.68 -2.04
C HIS A 41 1.39 6.09 -1.78
N LEU A 42 1.55 6.46 -0.52
CA LEU A 42 1.96 7.80 -0.10
C LEU A 42 3.03 7.69 1.00
N PRO A 43 4.32 7.67 0.63
CA PRO A 43 5.43 7.49 1.56
C PRO A 43 5.58 8.66 2.54
N ILE A 44 5.35 8.42 3.84
CA ILE A 44 5.57 9.40 4.89
C ILE A 44 6.97 9.33 5.47
N GLN A 45 7.53 8.17 5.64
CA GLN A 45 8.84 7.80 6.22
C GLN A 45 8.85 7.73 7.75
N SER A 46 8.18 8.61 8.49
CA SER A 46 8.10 8.63 9.96
C SER A 46 6.79 9.28 10.42
N GLY A 47 6.27 8.85 11.55
CA GLY A 47 5.14 9.49 12.24
C GLY A 47 5.55 10.61 13.21
N SER A 48 6.84 11.00 13.24
CA SER A 48 7.34 12.10 14.06
C SER A 48 7.73 13.31 13.21
N ASP A 49 7.16 14.47 13.50
CA ASP A 49 7.50 15.74 12.85
C ASP A 49 8.98 16.10 13.01
N LYS A 50 9.59 15.77 14.16
CA LYS A 50 11.01 15.98 14.41
C LYS A 50 11.84 15.13 13.44
N VAL A 51 11.53 13.85 13.31
CA VAL A 51 12.26 12.94 12.40
C VAL A 51 12.03 13.33 10.94
N LEU A 52 10.81 13.70 10.55
CA LEU A 52 10.51 14.23 9.22
C LEU A 52 11.35 15.46 8.88
N LYS A 53 11.52 16.38 9.86
CA LYS A 53 12.40 17.54 9.71
C LYS A 53 13.87 17.14 9.54
N LEU A 54 14.36 16.18 10.32
CA LEU A 54 15.72 15.64 10.18
C LEU A 54 15.96 14.98 8.83
N MET A 55 14.94 14.33 8.28
CA MET A 55 14.95 13.75 6.93
C MET A 55 14.75 14.77 5.81
N ASN A 56 14.59 16.06 6.13
CA ASN A 56 14.30 17.14 5.18
C ASN A 56 13.04 16.89 4.33
N ARG A 57 11.99 16.32 4.93
CA ARG A 57 10.76 15.94 4.18
C ARG A 57 9.86 17.14 3.81
N GLY A 58 10.00 18.29 4.49
CA GLY A 58 9.29 19.52 4.15
C GLY A 58 7.76 19.45 4.35
N HIS A 59 7.26 18.50 5.14
CA HIS A 59 5.87 18.38 5.57
C HIS A 59 5.80 17.86 6.99
N LYS A 60 4.63 18.00 7.62
CA LYS A 60 4.30 17.47 8.94
C LYS A 60 3.33 16.29 8.83
N VAL A 61 3.21 15.54 9.91
CA VAL A 61 2.24 14.43 10.05
C VAL A 61 0.80 14.92 9.88
N GLU A 62 0.49 16.13 10.36
CA GLU A 62 -0.82 16.78 10.19
C GLU A 62 -1.25 16.81 8.72
N LYS A 63 -0.34 17.18 7.80
CA LYS A 63 -0.63 17.19 6.35
C LYS A 63 -1.03 15.82 5.81
N TYR A 64 -0.46 14.77 6.35
CA TYR A 64 -0.84 13.41 5.97
C TYR A 64 -2.25 13.06 6.44
N PHE A 65 -2.61 13.44 7.67
CA PHE A 65 -3.96 13.25 8.19
C PHE A 65 -5.00 14.01 7.37
N GLU A 66 -4.73 15.27 6.99
CA GLU A 66 -5.62 16.03 6.11
C GLU A 66 -5.90 15.31 4.78
N ILE A 67 -4.84 14.80 4.13
CA ILE A 67 -4.96 14.03 2.88
C ILE A 67 -5.77 12.75 3.11
N HIS A 68 -5.47 12.02 4.18
CA HIS A 68 -6.17 10.80 4.53
C HIS A 68 -7.66 11.06 4.74
N GLU A 69 -8.03 12.08 5.52
CA GLU A 69 -9.43 12.43 5.77
C GLU A 69 -10.16 12.86 4.49
N LYS A 70 -9.53 13.69 3.65
CA LYS A 70 -10.11 14.11 2.36
C LYS A 70 -10.42 12.91 1.48
N LEU A 71 -9.47 11.99 1.33
CA LEU A 71 -9.64 10.79 0.54
C LEU A 71 -10.68 9.83 1.15
N LYS A 72 -10.73 9.68 2.47
CA LYS A 72 -11.75 8.87 3.16
C LYS A 72 -13.15 9.45 3.05
N LYS A 73 -13.31 10.77 2.99
CA LYS A 73 -14.60 11.43 2.70
C LYS A 73 -15.09 11.13 1.29
N ILE A 74 -14.18 11.03 0.30
CA ILE A 74 -14.52 10.63 -1.08
C ILE A 74 -14.96 9.16 -1.09
N SER A 75 -14.19 8.26 -0.49
CA SER A 75 -14.57 6.85 -0.38
C SER A 75 -13.88 6.16 0.80
N SER A 76 -14.68 5.55 1.67
CA SER A 76 -14.19 4.69 2.77
C SER A 76 -13.39 3.48 2.27
N GLN A 77 -13.58 3.10 0.98
CA GLN A 77 -12.85 1.98 0.37
C GLN A 77 -11.39 2.31 0.04
N ILE A 78 -10.99 3.60 -0.03
CA ILE A 78 -9.60 3.97 -0.30
C ILE A 78 -8.71 3.43 0.82
N LYS A 79 -7.66 2.71 0.43
CA LYS A 79 -6.65 2.15 1.31
C LYS A 79 -5.30 2.81 1.05
N PHE A 80 -4.47 2.84 2.09
CA PHE A 80 -3.17 3.51 2.06
C PHE A 80 -2.04 2.52 2.23
N SER A 81 -0.95 2.81 1.56
CA SER A 81 0.35 2.18 1.75
C SER A 81 1.41 3.25 1.90
N SER A 82 2.48 2.93 2.60
CA SER A 82 3.57 3.87 2.87
C SER A 82 4.89 3.14 3.04
N ASP A 83 5.98 3.89 3.01
CA ASP A 83 7.30 3.42 3.42
C ASP A 83 7.68 4.06 4.75
N PHE A 84 8.41 3.31 5.59
CA PHE A 84 8.88 3.74 6.90
C PHE A 84 10.38 3.50 7.04
N ILE A 85 11.09 4.51 7.52
CA ILE A 85 12.51 4.42 7.88
C ILE A 85 12.59 4.52 9.40
N ILE A 86 13.10 3.48 10.04
CA ILE A 86 13.18 3.32 11.48
C ILE A 86 14.63 3.45 11.92
N GLY A 87 14.87 4.04 13.09
CA GLY A 87 16.22 4.21 13.61
C GLY A 87 17.00 5.31 12.90
N HIS A 88 16.34 6.35 12.39
CA HIS A 88 17.02 7.52 11.87
C HIS A 88 17.85 8.20 12.98
N PRO A 89 19.08 8.66 12.72
CA PRO A 89 19.86 9.42 13.69
C PRO A 89 19.06 10.53 14.36
N GLY A 90 19.07 10.55 15.70
CA GLY A 90 18.29 11.50 16.49
C GLY A 90 16.82 11.12 16.75
N GLU A 91 16.33 9.96 16.27
CA GLU A 91 15.04 9.42 16.64
C GLU A 91 15.02 8.98 18.12
N THR A 92 14.22 9.62 18.94
CA THR A 92 14.05 9.26 20.36
C THR A 92 12.96 8.17 20.52
N GLU A 93 12.82 7.64 21.74
CA GLU A 93 11.72 6.71 22.06
C GLU A 93 10.34 7.38 21.87
N LYS A 94 10.22 8.66 22.20
CA LYS A 94 9.01 9.43 21.93
C LYS A 94 8.70 9.50 20.44
N ASP A 95 9.69 9.82 19.61
CA ASP A 95 9.52 9.89 18.15
C ASP A 95 9.10 8.55 17.54
N PHE A 96 9.65 7.46 18.08
CA PHE A 96 9.27 6.11 17.69
C PHE A 96 7.83 5.78 18.09
N ASN A 97 7.42 6.13 19.31
CA ASN A 97 6.04 5.94 19.76
C ASN A 97 5.04 6.79 18.96
N ASP A 98 5.40 8.01 18.56
CA ASP A 98 4.60 8.84 17.66
C ASP A 98 4.39 8.11 16.31
N THR A 99 5.43 7.42 15.80
CA THR A 99 5.32 6.59 14.60
C THR A 99 4.39 5.39 14.80
N LEU A 100 4.45 4.69 15.94
CA LEU A 100 3.53 3.57 16.23
C LEU A 100 2.07 4.05 16.32
N ASN A 101 1.83 5.19 16.97
CA ASN A 101 0.50 5.79 17.07
C ASN A 101 -0.04 6.14 15.67
N PHE A 102 0.78 6.73 14.81
CA PHE A 102 0.42 7.06 13.45
C PHE A 102 0.06 5.81 12.61
N LEU A 103 0.80 4.70 12.76
CA LEU A 103 0.47 3.43 12.11
C LEU A 103 -0.90 2.91 12.53
N ASN A 104 -1.21 2.98 13.82
CA ASN A 104 -2.48 2.52 14.38
C ASN A 104 -3.68 3.36 13.93
N GLU A 105 -3.48 4.65 13.70
CA GLU A 105 -4.52 5.58 13.23
C GLU A 105 -4.87 5.34 11.75
N ILE A 106 -3.88 5.24 10.88
CA ILE A 106 -4.08 5.13 9.42
C ILE A 106 -4.41 3.70 8.99
N LYS A 107 -3.86 2.67 9.65
CA LYS A 107 -4.03 1.25 9.33
C LYS A 107 -3.62 0.93 7.89
N PHE A 108 -2.35 1.06 7.65
CA PHE A 108 -1.75 0.83 6.33
C PHE A 108 -1.84 -0.61 5.86
N ILE A 109 -1.93 -0.79 4.54
CA ILE A 109 -1.80 -2.09 3.88
C ILE A 109 -0.64 -2.05 2.88
N ASN A 110 -0.03 -3.20 2.56
CA ASN A 110 1.06 -3.30 1.56
C ASN A 110 2.19 -2.27 1.78
N SER A 111 2.60 -2.05 3.02
CA SER A 111 3.62 -1.08 3.39
C SER A 111 4.97 -1.74 3.64
N TYR A 112 6.03 -0.95 3.46
CA TYR A 112 7.39 -1.39 3.69
C TYR A 112 8.03 -0.62 4.85
N SER A 113 8.95 -1.27 5.54
CA SER A 113 9.73 -0.62 6.61
C SER A 113 11.17 -1.10 6.59
N PHE A 114 12.08 -0.18 6.82
CA PHE A 114 13.52 -0.40 6.72
C PHE A 114 14.22 0.26 7.90
N ILE A 115 15.36 -0.31 8.33
CA ILE A 115 16.28 0.41 9.20
C ILE A 115 16.97 1.49 8.38
N PHE A 116 17.18 2.66 8.98
CA PHE A 116 17.97 3.72 8.37
C PHE A 116 19.34 3.19 7.93
N SER A 117 19.73 3.53 6.72
CA SER A 117 21.06 3.24 6.18
C SER A 117 21.72 4.54 5.70
N PRO A 118 22.90 4.88 6.23
CA PRO A 118 23.61 6.10 5.82
C PRO A 118 23.91 6.09 4.31
N ARG A 119 23.64 7.21 3.66
CA ARG A 119 24.01 7.39 2.25
C ARG A 119 25.12 8.42 2.13
N PRO A 120 26.25 8.11 1.48
CA PRO A 120 27.34 9.07 1.27
C PRO A 120 26.82 10.39 0.69
N GLY A 121 27.34 11.50 1.20
CA GLY A 121 26.97 12.84 0.74
C GLY A 121 25.68 13.42 1.35
N THR A 122 25.01 12.70 2.25
CA THR A 122 23.85 13.23 2.99
C THR A 122 24.28 13.74 4.37
N PRO A 123 23.67 14.81 4.93
CA PRO A 123 23.94 15.26 6.29
C PRO A 123 23.80 14.16 7.34
N ALA A 124 22.82 13.30 7.19
CA ALA A 124 22.54 12.20 8.11
C ALA A 124 23.64 11.12 8.13
N SER A 125 24.50 11.04 7.10
CA SER A 125 25.62 10.08 7.07
C SER A 125 26.72 10.38 8.08
N ASN A 126 26.77 11.61 8.60
CA ASN A 126 27.77 12.07 9.56
C ASN A 126 27.24 12.10 11.01
N LEU A 127 26.00 11.66 11.23
CA LEU A 127 25.39 11.63 12.55
C LEU A 127 25.61 10.28 13.24
N ASP A 128 25.63 10.29 14.57
CA ASP A 128 25.70 9.09 15.37
C ASP A 128 24.46 8.21 15.12
N LEU A 129 24.71 6.97 14.74
CA LEU A 129 23.64 5.99 14.49
C LEU A 129 23.02 5.56 15.82
N ILE A 130 21.75 5.25 15.77
CA ILE A 130 21.07 4.55 16.87
C ILE A 130 21.67 3.15 17.01
N ASP A 131 21.76 2.65 18.24
CA ASP A 131 22.19 1.28 18.50
C ASP A 131 21.44 0.29 17.62
N GLN A 132 22.19 -0.64 17.02
CA GLN A 132 21.63 -1.55 16.02
C GLN A 132 20.57 -2.49 16.59
N GLU A 133 20.70 -2.92 17.84
CA GLU A 133 19.70 -3.80 18.48
C GLU A 133 18.42 -3.01 18.78
N VAL A 134 18.54 -1.74 19.20
CA VAL A 134 17.39 -0.85 19.37
C VAL A 134 16.67 -0.62 18.04
N ALA A 135 17.41 -0.36 16.96
CA ALA A 135 16.82 -0.16 15.64
C ALA A 135 16.11 -1.41 15.11
N LYS A 136 16.68 -2.60 15.34
CA LYS A 136 16.08 -3.88 15.00
C LYS A 136 14.79 -4.14 15.79
N ASP A 137 14.80 -3.94 17.10
CA ASP A 137 13.63 -4.10 17.96
C ASP A 137 12.49 -3.18 17.51
N ARG A 138 12.79 -1.91 17.24
CA ARG A 138 11.84 -0.96 16.70
C ARG A 138 11.28 -1.40 15.35
N LEU A 139 12.12 -1.86 14.42
CA LEU A 139 11.67 -2.36 13.12
C LEU A 139 10.71 -3.55 13.28
N LEU A 140 11.02 -4.52 14.15
CA LEU A 140 10.15 -5.67 14.40
C LEU A 140 8.79 -5.25 14.95
N LYS A 141 8.72 -4.25 15.85
CA LYS A 141 7.46 -3.71 16.36
C LYS A 141 6.63 -3.08 15.24
N VAL A 142 7.25 -2.28 14.38
CA VAL A 142 6.58 -1.68 13.21
C VAL A 142 6.07 -2.75 12.25
N GLN A 143 6.90 -3.73 11.90
CA GLN A 143 6.53 -4.81 11.01
C GLN A 143 5.35 -5.63 11.57
N LYS A 144 5.34 -5.91 12.86
CA LYS A 144 4.24 -6.63 13.51
C LYS A 144 2.90 -5.90 13.31
N ILE A 145 2.87 -4.59 13.50
CA ILE A 145 1.66 -3.77 13.30
C ILE A 145 1.24 -3.75 11.83
N LEU A 146 2.18 -3.49 10.92
CA LEU A 146 1.90 -3.47 9.48
C LEU A 146 1.38 -4.82 8.99
N PHE A 147 1.96 -5.92 9.46
CA PHE A 147 1.56 -7.28 9.10
C PHE A 147 0.17 -7.63 9.63
N GLN A 148 -0.15 -7.18 10.83
CA GLN A 148 -1.48 -7.34 11.39
C GLN A 148 -2.54 -6.66 10.50
N TYR A 149 -2.36 -5.39 10.16
CA TYR A 149 -3.32 -4.67 9.31
C TYR A 149 -3.38 -5.24 7.89
N GLN A 150 -2.26 -5.72 7.36
CA GLN A 150 -2.25 -6.44 6.08
C GLN A 150 -3.09 -7.71 6.14
N LEU A 151 -2.93 -8.51 7.20
CA LEU A 151 -3.71 -9.74 7.38
C LEU A 151 -5.19 -9.45 7.57
N GLU A 152 -5.56 -8.51 8.44
CA GLU A 152 -6.95 -8.07 8.65
C GLU A 152 -7.60 -7.61 7.32
N HIS A 153 -6.85 -6.85 6.51
CA HIS A 153 -7.32 -6.46 5.19
C HIS A 153 -7.54 -7.66 4.27
N ASN A 154 -6.62 -8.62 4.24
CA ASN A 154 -6.76 -9.83 3.43
C ASN A 154 -7.94 -10.69 3.91
N GLU A 155 -8.11 -10.87 5.21
CA GLU A 155 -9.23 -11.61 5.82
C GLU A 155 -10.59 -10.99 5.46
N SER A 156 -10.63 -9.68 5.26
CA SER A 156 -11.85 -9.00 4.84
C SER A 156 -12.40 -9.47 3.49
N PHE A 157 -11.61 -10.21 2.70
CA PHE A 157 -12.02 -10.78 1.41
C PHE A 157 -12.56 -12.22 1.51
N LEU A 158 -12.41 -12.91 2.65
CA LEU A 158 -12.88 -14.28 2.80
C LEU A 158 -14.35 -14.40 2.46
N GLY A 159 -14.69 -15.39 1.62
CA GLY A 159 -16.04 -15.65 1.12
C GLY A 159 -16.55 -14.68 0.04
N LYS A 160 -15.81 -13.60 -0.25
CA LYS A 160 -16.23 -12.59 -1.24
C LYS A 160 -15.75 -12.94 -2.64
N LYS A 161 -16.54 -12.51 -3.63
CA LYS A 161 -16.14 -12.51 -5.05
C LYS A 161 -15.52 -11.16 -5.38
N ILE A 162 -14.30 -11.18 -5.91
CA ILE A 162 -13.53 -9.98 -6.24
C ILE A 162 -13.02 -10.00 -7.68
N ASP A 163 -12.86 -8.83 -8.27
CA ASP A 163 -12.29 -8.67 -9.61
C ASP A 163 -10.77 -8.76 -9.55
N VAL A 164 -10.20 -9.67 -10.32
CA VAL A 164 -8.75 -9.94 -10.39
C VAL A 164 -8.28 -9.79 -11.82
N LEU A 165 -7.30 -8.91 -12.05
CA LEU A 165 -6.58 -8.85 -13.32
C LEU A 165 -5.56 -9.99 -13.34
N VAL A 166 -5.69 -10.91 -14.27
CA VAL A 166 -4.79 -12.06 -14.43
C VAL A 166 -3.50 -11.58 -15.07
N GLU A 167 -2.37 -11.76 -14.41
CA GLU A 167 -1.08 -11.26 -14.89
C GLU A 167 -0.22 -12.33 -15.54
N ASN A 168 -0.13 -13.50 -14.91
CA ASN A 168 0.72 -14.57 -15.41
C ASN A 168 0.35 -15.95 -14.85
N ARG A 169 0.84 -16.98 -15.53
CA ARG A 169 0.90 -18.35 -15.01
C ARG A 169 2.09 -18.49 -14.05
N MET A 170 1.87 -19.14 -12.92
CA MET A 170 2.95 -19.45 -11.98
C MET A 170 3.82 -20.61 -12.49
N LYS A 171 5.13 -20.56 -12.21
CA LYS A 171 6.08 -21.63 -12.62
C LYS A 171 5.79 -22.99 -11.97
N LYS A 172 5.18 -22.96 -10.77
CA LYS A 172 4.80 -24.16 -10.02
C LYS A 172 3.28 -24.34 -10.04
N ASN A 173 2.83 -25.59 -10.12
CA ASN A 173 1.44 -26.05 -9.87
C ASN A 173 0.36 -25.58 -10.85
N GLN A 174 0.68 -25.12 -12.05
CA GLN A 174 -0.29 -24.67 -13.07
C GLN A 174 -1.29 -23.59 -12.58
N MET A 175 -1.01 -22.97 -11.43
CA MET A 175 -1.82 -21.90 -10.88
C MET A 175 -1.58 -20.59 -11.63
N TYR A 176 -2.54 -19.69 -11.53
CA TYR A 176 -2.45 -18.34 -12.09
C TYR A 176 -2.35 -17.32 -10.97
N PHE A 177 -1.65 -16.25 -11.28
CA PHE A 177 -1.46 -15.12 -10.40
C PHE A 177 -2.08 -13.87 -11.04
N GLY A 178 -2.76 -13.09 -10.24
CA GLY A 178 -3.29 -11.80 -10.63
C GLY A 178 -3.36 -10.84 -9.46
N ARG A 179 -3.85 -9.63 -9.71
CA ARG A 179 -4.01 -8.61 -8.67
C ARG A 179 -5.41 -8.01 -8.66
N ASN A 180 -5.91 -7.78 -7.45
CA ASN A 180 -7.15 -7.03 -7.24
C ASN A 180 -6.90 -5.50 -7.30
N LYS A 181 -7.95 -4.70 -7.03
CA LYS A 181 -7.88 -3.25 -7.03
C LYS A 181 -6.93 -2.64 -5.99
N TYR A 182 -6.52 -3.40 -4.97
CA TYR A 182 -5.60 -2.99 -3.90
C TYR A 182 -4.18 -3.56 -4.05
N LEU A 183 -3.84 -4.14 -5.20
CA LEU A 183 -2.59 -4.85 -5.46
C LEU A 183 -2.38 -6.13 -4.66
N ASN A 184 -3.37 -6.62 -3.89
CA ASN A 184 -3.24 -7.92 -3.28
C ASN A 184 -3.02 -9.00 -4.34
N GLY A 185 -2.01 -9.83 -4.16
CA GLY A 185 -1.79 -11.02 -4.99
C GLY A 185 -2.90 -12.03 -4.77
N VAL A 186 -3.45 -12.55 -5.86
CA VAL A 186 -4.51 -13.57 -5.86
C VAL A 186 -4.04 -14.76 -6.66
N ILE A 187 -4.10 -15.95 -6.06
CA ILE A 187 -3.66 -17.21 -6.64
C ILE A 187 -4.90 -18.11 -6.82
N PHE A 188 -5.08 -18.64 -8.02
CA PHE A 188 -6.27 -19.41 -8.39
C PHE A 188 -6.01 -20.34 -9.57
N ASP A 189 -6.89 -21.34 -9.77
CA ASP A 189 -6.87 -22.22 -10.95
C ASP A 189 -7.38 -21.50 -12.18
N GLY A 190 -6.76 -21.71 -13.34
CA GLY A 190 -7.16 -21.02 -14.56
C GLY A 190 -6.57 -21.65 -15.83
N ASN A 191 -6.54 -20.86 -16.90
CA ASN A 191 -5.88 -21.23 -18.16
C ASN A 191 -5.27 -19.99 -18.82
N ASP A 192 -4.37 -20.20 -19.79
CA ASP A 192 -3.57 -19.13 -20.42
C ASP A 192 -4.41 -18.09 -21.17
N LYS A 193 -5.64 -18.42 -21.58
CA LYS A 193 -6.54 -17.48 -22.27
C LYS A 193 -7.03 -16.36 -21.34
N LEU A 194 -6.87 -16.54 -20.02
CA LEU A 194 -7.29 -15.54 -19.03
C LEU A 194 -6.24 -14.45 -18.79
N ILE A 195 -5.00 -14.65 -19.23
CA ILE A 195 -3.91 -13.67 -19.04
C ILE A 195 -4.32 -12.35 -19.73
N GLY A 196 -4.21 -11.25 -19.00
CA GLY A 196 -4.62 -9.91 -19.42
C GLY A 196 -6.11 -9.61 -19.19
N GLN A 197 -6.93 -10.61 -18.82
CA GLN A 197 -8.35 -10.42 -18.56
C GLN A 197 -8.62 -10.14 -17.06
N THR A 198 -9.77 -9.54 -16.79
CA THR A 198 -10.28 -9.41 -15.42
C THR A 198 -11.34 -10.48 -15.19
N VAL A 199 -11.11 -11.34 -14.20
CA VAL A 199 -12.01 -12.44 -13.81
C VAL A 199 -12.53 -12.23 -12.38
N LYS A 200 -13.70 -12.80 -12.08
CA LYS A 200 -14.21 -12.85 -10.70
C LYS A 200 -13.67 -14.11 -10.01
N VAL A 201 -13.01 -13.89 -8.88
CA VAL A 201 -12.48 -14.97 -8.04
C VAL A 201 -13.20 -14.94 -6.70
N LYS A 202 -13.77 -16.06 -6.26
CA LYS A 202 -14.29 -16.25 -4.91
C LYS A 202 -13.11 -16.65 -4.02
N ILE A 203 -12.85 -15.84 -2.99
CA ILE A 203 -11.74 -16.06 -2.06
C ILE A 203 -12.15 -17.04 -0.98
N ASP A 204 -11.43 -18.14 -0.82
CA ASP A 204 -11.67 -19.20 0.15
C ASP A 204 -10.57 -19.33 1.21
N LYS A 205 -9.37 -18.78 0.95
CA LYS A 205 -8.25 -18.78 1.89
C LYS A 205 -7.41 -17.54 1.72
N VAL A 206 -6.80 -17.08 2.80
CA VAL A 206 -5.85 -15.96 2.81
C VAL A 206 -4.63 -16.29 3.65
N ASN A 207 -3.54 -15.61 3.36
CA ASN A 207 -2.41 -15.45 4.26
C ASN A 207 -1.95 -13.98 4.22
N GLN A 208 -0.87 -13.67 4.90
CA GLN A 208 -0.33 -12.32 4.96
C GLN A 208 -0.04 -11.71 3.57
N ASN A 209 0.45 -12.51 2.64
CA ASN A 209 0.96 -12.02 1.35
C ASN A 209 -0.03 -12.20 0.20
N ASN A 210 -0.93 -13.20 0.28
CA ASN A 210 -1.76 -13.60 -0.85
C ASN A 210 -3.18 -14.00 -0.41
N LEU A 211 -4.08 -13.85 -1.35
CA LEU A 211 -5.43 -14.39 -1.35
C LEU A 211 -5.45 -15.63 -2.24
N PHE A 212 -6.26 -16.64 -1.89
CA PHE A 212 -6.44 -17.85 -2.67
C PHE A 212 -7.92 -18.06 -2.91
N GLY A 213 -8.27 -18.54 -4.10
CA GLY A 213 -9.67 -18.75 -4.44
C GLY A 213 -9.86 -19.51 -5.74
N LYS A 214 -11.11 -19.53 -6.20
CA LYS A 214 -11.52 -20.19 -7.42
C LYS A 214 -12.28 -19.22 -8.30
N ILE A 215 -12.10 -19.35 -9.63
CA ILE A 215 -12.90 -18.58 -10.59
C ILE A 215 -14.38 -18.89 -10.37
N ASP A 216 -15.17 -17.84 -10.33
CA ASP A 216 -16.63 -17.97 -10.29
C ASP A 216 -17.14 -18.32 -11.68
N SER A 217 -17.46 -19.60 -11.89
CA SER A 217 -17.93 -20.13 -13.18
C SER A 217 -19.27 -19.55 -13.64
N ASN A 218 -19.97 -18.82 -12.77
CA ASN A 218 -21.24 -18.15 -13.09
C ASN A 218 -21.09 -16.70 -13.56
N SER A 219 -19.88 -16.19 -13.72
CA SER A 219 -19.67 -14.85 -14.27
C SER A 219 -19.37 -14.94 -15.75
N ASP A 220 -20.27 -14.43 -16.58
CA ASP A 220 -19.99 -14.14 -17.98
C ASP A 220 -18.61 -13.47 -18.11
N MET A 221 -17.77 -14.06 -18.94
CA MET A 221 -16.50 -13.46 -19.33
C MET A 221 -16.83 -12.13 -20.00
N LYS A 222 -16.80 -11.03 -19.26
CA LYS A 222 -16.79 -9.71 -19.88
C LYS A 222 -15.42 -9.57 -20.53
N ALA A 223 -15.39 -9.82 -21.82
CA ALA A 223 -14.25 -9.50 -22.65
C ALA A 223 -13.86 -8.03 -22.42
N ALA A 224 -12.59 -7.80 -22.22
CA ALA A 224 -12.01 -6.48 -22.09
C ALA A 224 -12.07 -5.74 -23.42
#